data_1552e0320e736d563c2f52f0d91e7f40
#
_entry.id   1552e0320e736d563c2f52f0d91e7f40
#
_cell.length_a   1.000
_cell.length_b   1.000
_cell.length_c   1.000
_cell.angle_alpha   90.00
_cell.angle_beta   90.00
_cell.angle_gamma   90.00
#
_symmetry.space_group_name_H-M   'P 1'
#
loop_
_entity.id
_entity.type
_entity.pdbx_description
1 polymer ?
#
loop_
_entity_poly.entity_id
_entity_poly.type
_entity_poly.pdbx_seq_one_letter_code
_entity_poly.pdbx_strand_id
1 'polypeptide(L)'
;MATSLRILHCVAGLGRGGYETFIMNVYRHIDRTKVQFDFLYSFDGVFVPEILALGGRVFQIPFITQKGPFVYHRELRKFFKAHPEYKIVHSHMDKFSGLVMECAREFDVPVRIAHSHSTKNEGGLAFQLVKDYYGKKIAANCTHRMACSQAAGQWMFGDDASVLIVKNGVDTDLFTDTDSRSKDQFVIACIGRFTPVKNHTFLLDIFAQVYRLDDTAQLILAGTGPLLEQIQQKAHDLGIAQSVHFLGDCSNVAQLLTTVDAVCMPSLFEGLGITLVEAQAAGVPCVASDQIPREVDVSGNITFLPLNDPAQVWAESLLKLKNQPRTDNREKISAAGYDVRSTAAILQEFYLNEGEQFYG
;
A
#
# COMPACT_ATOMS: atom_id res chain seq x y z
N MET A 1 16.21 -31.24 -9.51
CA MET A 1 15.23 -30.44 -8.73
C MET A 1 14.50 -29.57 -9.74
N ALA A 2 13.18 -29.58 -9.74
CA ALA A 2 12.43 -28.66 -10.60
C ALA A 2 12.79 -27.22 -10.22
N THR A 3 13.10 -26.39 -11.21
CA THR A 3 13.38 -24.96 -10.98
C THR A 3 12.07 -24.27 -10.64
N SER A 4 12.04 -23.48 -9.55
CA SER A 4 10.86 -22.71 -9.17
C SER A 4 10.43 -21.76 -10.30
N LEU A 5 9.12 -21.61 -10.49
CA LEU A 5 8.54 -20.63 -11.42
C LEU A 5 8.90 -19.21 -10.97
N ARG A 6 9.53 -18.42 -11.86
CA ARG A 6 9.94 -17.06 -11.53
C ARG A 6 8.95 -16.03 -12.09
N ILE A 7 8.45 -15.19 -11.21
CA ILE A 7 7.51 -14.11 -11.53
C ILE A 7 8.27 -12.79 -11.50
N LEU A 8 8.21 -12.03 -12.59
CA LEU A 8 8.80 -10.70 -12.63
C LEU A 8 7.79 -9.65 -12.16
N HIS A 9 8.02 -9.07 -11.00
CA HIS A 9 7.28 -7.93 -10.49
C HIS A 9 7.89 -6.62 -11.00
N CYS A 10 7.10 -5.81 -11.71
CA CYS A 10 7.50 -4.48 -12.15
C CYS A 10 6.91 -3.44 -11.19
N VAL A 11 7.79 -2.70 -10.51
CA VAL A 11 7.44 -1.74 -9.45
C VAL A 11 8.17 -0.41 -9.64
N ALA A 12 7.63 0.68 -9.10
CA ALA A 12 8.33 1.96 -9.14
C ALA A 12 9.52 1.98 -8.18
N GLY A 13 9.36 1.44 -6.98
CA GLY A 13 10.38 1.37 -5.95
C GLY A 13 10.21 0.18 -5.03
N LEU A 14 11.16 0.00 -4.11
CA LEU A 14 11.18 -1.09 -3.12
C LEU A 14 11.24 -0.53 -1.68
N GLY A 15 10.52 0.57 -1.44
CA GLY A 15 10.34 1.18 -0.12
C GLY A 15 9.15 0.56 0.65
N ARG A 16 8.75 1.21 1.79
CA ARG A 16 7.58 0.81 2.59
C ARG A 16 6.34 1.60 2.18
N GLY A 17 5.85 1.39 0.97
CA GLY A 17 4.54 1.84 0.55
C GLY A 17 3.50 0.72 0.65
N GLY A 18 2.23 1.03 0.39
CA GLY A 18 1.14 0.06 0.53
C GLY A 18 1.28 -1.16 -0.37
N TYR A 19 1.57 -0.96 -1.65
CA TYR A 19 1.71 -2.08 -2.59
C TYR A 19 3.05 -2.83 -2.40
N GLU A 20 4.13 -2.13 -2.05
CA GLU A 20 5.41 -2.76 -1.76
C GLU A 20 5.31 -3.68 -0.53
N THR A 21 4.66 -3.20 0.53
CA THR A 21 4.37 -4.00 1.72
C THR A 21 3.50 -5.20 1.39
N PHE A 22 2.46 -5.02 0.57
CA PHE A 22 1.62 -6.12 0.08
C PHE A 22 2.45 -7.19 -0.63
N ILE A 23 3.28 -6.82 -1.62
CA ILE A 23 4.10 -7.79 -2.37
C ILE A 23 5.06 -8.53 -1.43
N MET A 24 5.70 -7.81 -0.52
CA MET A 24 6.64 -8.43 0.43
C MET A 24 5.94 -9.34 1.44
N ASN A 25 4.75 -8.97 1.91
CA ASN A 25 3.94 -9.83 2.75
C ASN A 25 3.60 -11.15 2.03
N VAL A 26 3.17 -11.08 0.77
CA VAL A 26 2.95 -12.28 -0.05
C VAL A 26 4.24 -13.07 -0.23
N TYR A 27 5.37 -12.41 -0.54
CA TYR A 27 6.64 -13.08 -0.81
C TYR A 27 7.22 -13.82 0.41
N ARG A 28 6.96 -13.31 1.62
CA ARG A 28 7.32 -14.00 2.87
C ARG A 28 6.53 -15.31 3.09
N HIS A 29 5.27 -15.36 2.61
CA HIS A 29 4.32 -16.44 2.88
C HIS A 29 4.11 -17.42 1.71
N ILE A 30 4.56 -17.09 0.51
CA ILE A 30 4.48 -17.98 -0.65
C ILE A 30 5.49 -19.14 -0.53
N ASP A 31 5.16 -20.31 -1.06
CA ASP A 31 6.10 -21.44 -1.16
C ASP A 31 7.19 -21.12 -2.20
N ARG A 32 8.32 -20.62 -1.74
CA ARG A 32 9.44 -20.21 -2.58
C ARG A 32 10.16 -21.38 -3.27
N THR A 33 9.85 -22.62 -2.92
CA THR A 33 10.34 -23.79 -3.65
C THR A 33 9.59 -23.98 -4.97
N LYS A 34 8.35 -23.46 -5.06
CA LYS A 34 7.48 -23.53 -6.24
C LYS A 34 7.48 -22.24 -7.03
N VAL A 35 7.36 -21.08 -6.35
CA VAL A 35 7.25 -19.75 -6.96
C VAL A 35 8.26 -18.80 -6.35
N GLN A 36 9.05 -18.14 -7.18
CA GLN A 36 10.04 -17.14 -6.79
C GLN A 36 9.69 -15.77 -7.39
N PHE A 37 9.92 -14.69 -6.63
CA PHE A 37 9.71 -13.32 -7.09
C PHE A 37 11.03 -12.68 -7.47
N ASP A 38 11.04 -12.03 -8.64
CA ASP A 38 12.10 -11.15 -9.10
C ASP A 38 11.53 -9.76 -9.34
N PHE A 39 12.35 -8.74 -9.21
CA PHE A 39 11.87 -7.36 -9.23
C PHE A 39 12.60 -6.50 -10.26
N LEU A 40 11.84 -5.85 -11.14
CA LEU A 40 12.29 -4.77 -11.99
C LEU A 40 11.81 -3.45 -11.39
N TYR A 41 12.74 -2.62 -10.93
CA TYR A 41 12.43 -1.42 -10.14
C TYR A 41 13.25 -0.20 -10.61
N SER A 42 12.90 0.99 -10.11
CA SER A 42 13.58 2.23 -10.47
C SER A 42 14.15 2.98 -9.26
N PHE A 43 13.45 2.99 -8.13
CA PHE A 43 13.90 3.67 -6.91
C PHE A 43 14.32 2.65 -5.86
N ASP A 44 15.53 2.80 -5.34
CA ASP A 44 16.03 1.97 -4.25
C ASP A 44 15.10 2.02 -3.03
N GLY A 45 15.15 0.96 -2.22
CA GLY A 45 14.34 0.87 -1.02
C GLY A 45 14.82 -0.20 -0.06
N VAL A 46 14.25 -0.17 1.11
CA VAL A 46 14.64 -0.99 2.27
C VAL A 46 14.41 -2.50 2.08
N PHE A 47 13.61 -2.90 1.09
CA PHE A 47 13.30 -4.31 0.83
C PHE A 47 14.33 -5.03 -0.04
N VAL A 48 15.26 -4.33 -0.69
CA VAL A 48 16.27 -4.96 -1.57
C VAL A 48 17.08 -6.05 -0.86
N PRO A 49 17.66 -5.82 0.34
CA PRO A 49 18.42 -6.87 1.04
C PRO A 49 17.56 -8.10 1.39
N GLU A 50 16.31 -7.88 1.79
CA GLU A 50 15.40 -8.96 2.14
C GLU A 50 15.00 -9.79 0.90
N ILE A 51 14.71 -9.16 -0.23
CA ILE A 51 14.40 -9.84 -1.50
C ILE A 51 15.54 -10.78 -1.87
N LEU A 52 16.80 -10.30 -1.81
CA LEU A 52 17.97 -11.10 -2.12
C LEU A 52 18.12 -12.27 -1.13
N ALA A 53 17.90 -12.05 0.16
CA ALA A 53 17.97 -13.09 1.20
C ALA A 53 16.90 -14.19 1.00
N LEU A 54 15.72 -13.82 0.45
CA LEU A 54 14.65 -14.77 0.13
C LEU A 54 14.86 -15.52 -1.21
N GLY A 55 15.96 -15.22 -1.95
CA GLY A 55 16.32 -15.88 -3.21
C GLY A 55 15.80 -15.17 -4.46
N GLY A 56 15.22 -13.99 -4.32
CA GLY A 56 14.79 -13.13 -5.42
C GLY A 56 15.95 -12.42 -6.10
N ARG A 57 15.73 -11.96 -7.32
CA ARG A 57 16.64 -11.11 -8.10
C ARG A 57 16.08 -9.72 -8.22
N VAL A 58 16.95 -8.74 -8.31
CA VAL A 58 16.57 -7.33 -8.47
C VAL A 58 17.28 -6.72 -9.67
N PHE A 59 16.54 -5.98 -10.48
CA PHE A 59 17.04 -5.31 -11.68
C PHE A 59 16.59 -3.84 -11.65
N GLN A 60 17.53 -2.93 -11.84
CA GLN A 60 17.22 -1.50 -11.79
C GLN A 60 17.27 -0.86 -13.17
N ILE A 61 16.23 -0.07 -13.50
CA ILE A 61 16.15 0.76 -14.69
C ILE A 61 15.72 2.18 -14.31
N PRO A 62 16.12 3.23 -15.04
CA PRO A 62 15.70 4.61 -14.76
C PRO A 62 14.18 4.76 -14.84
N PHE A 63 13.58 5.52 -13.92
CA PHE A 63 12.13 5.77 -13.94
C PHE A 63 11.73 6.81 -15.01
N ILE A 64 10.46 6.79 -15.39
CA ILE A 64 9.89 7.70 -16.39
C ILE A 64 10.14 9.18 -16.05
N THR A 65 10.01 9.56 -14.77
CA THR A 65 10.23 10.94 -14.33
C THR A 65 11.69 11.36 -14.30
N GLN A 66 12.63 10.39 -14.25
CA GLN A 66 14.07 10.67 -14.22
C GLN A 66 14.66 10.93 -15.62
N LYS A 67 14.23 10.14 -16.61
CA LYS A 67 14.83 10.13 -17.96
C LYS A 67 13.80 10.19 -19.09
N GLY A 68 12.53 10.33 -18.77
CA GLY A 68 11.42 10.36 -19.71
C GLY A 68 10.94 8.97 -20.20
N PRO A 69 9.72 8.91 -20.76
CA PRO A 69 9.10 7.66 -21.15
C PRO A 69 9.84 6.92 -22.29
N PHE A 70 10.49 7.64 -23.18
CA PHE A 70 11.25 7.04 -24.29
C PHE A 70 12.45 6.24 -23.79
N VAL A 71 13.20 6.81 -22.83
CA VAL A 71 14.37 6.10 -22.23
C VAL A 71 13.88 4.91 -21.42
N TYR A 72 12.83 5.08 -20.60
CA TYR A 72 12.25 3.98 -19.83
C TYR A 72 11.81 2.83 -20.73
N HIS A 73 11.10 3.11 -21.84
CA HIS A 73 10.67 2.09 -22.80
C HIS A 73 11.87 1.38 -23.44
N ARG A 74 12.92 2.12 -23.83
CA ARG A 74 14.16 1.53 -24.38
C ARG A 74 14.82 0.58 -23.39
N GLU A 75 14.90 0.94 -22.10
CA GLU A 75 15.51 0.09 -21.07
C GLU A 75 14.63 -1.14 -20.77
N LEU A 76 13.30 -1.01 -20.77
CA LEU A 76 12.38 -2.16 -20.71
C LEU A 76 12.64 -3.16 -21.87
N ARG A 77 12.76 -2.67 -23.10
CA ARG A 77 13.04 -3.52 -24.27
C ARG A 77 14.38 -4.23 -24.16
N LYS A 78 15.41 -3.55 -23.67
CA LYS A 78 16.72 -4.18 -23.39
C LYS A 78 16.60 -5.28 -22.35
N PHE A 79 15.85 -5.00 -21.28
CA PHE A 79 15.62 -5.97 -20.20
C PHE A 79 14.91 -7.22 -20.73
N PHE A 80 13.76 -7.09 -21.39
CA PHE A 80 13.01 -8.25 -21.90
C PHE A 80 13.78 -9.02 -22.96
N LYS A 81 14.57 -8.35 -23.79
CA LYS A 81 15.47 -9.02 -24.75
C LYS A 81 16.55 -9.86 -24.06
N ALA A 82 17.07 -9.39 -22.92
CA ALA A 82 18.11 -10.09 -22.15
C ALA A 82 17.57 -11.20 -21.26
N HIS A 83 16.26 -11.15 -20.94
CA HIS A 83 15.60 -12.04 -19.98
C HIS A 83 14.35 -12.74 -20.55
N PRO A 84 14.51 -13.56 -21.61
CA PRO A 84 13.39 -14.28 -22.24
C PRO A 84 12.81 -15.40 -21.35
N GLU A 85 13.46 -15.69 -20.22
CA GLU A 85 13.01 -16.69 -19.24
C GLU A 85 11.75 -16.26 -18.50
N TYR A 86 11.44 -14.96 -18.40
CA TYR A 86 10.23 -14.50 -17.72
C TYR A 86 8.97 -14.74 -18.56
N LYS A 87 8.16 -15.72 -18.13
CA LYS A 87 6.87 -16.06 -18.76
C LYS A 87 5.69 -15.36 -18.09
N ILE A 88 5.86 -14.89 -16.88
CA ILE A 88 4.85 -14.15 -16.12
C ILE A 88 5.43 -12.80 -15.66
N VAL A 89 4.78 -11.73 -16.08
CA VAL A 89 5.09 -10.35 -15.67
C VAL A 89 3.90 -9.77 -14.92
N HIS A 90 4.12 -9.34 -13.68
CA HIS A 90 3.12 -8.74 -12.82
C HIS A 90 3.50 -7.27 -12.52
N SER A 91 2.77 -6.33 -13.09
CA SER A 91 3.05 -4.91 -12.97
C SER A 91 2.17 -4.21 -11.95
N HIS A 92 2.83 -3.48 -11.03
CA HIS A 92 2.19 -2.66 -9.99
C HIS A 92 2.44 -1.16 -10.24
N MET A 93 2.61 -0.80 -11.51
CA MET A 93 3.01 0.54 -11.95
C MET A 93 1.82 1.46 -12.23
N ASP A 94 0.65 1.17 -11.66
CA ASP A 94 -0.54 1.94 -11.93
C ASP A 94 -0.85 1.98 -13.45
N LYS A 95 -1.27 3.13 -13.99
CA LYS A 95 -1.50 3.32 -15.43
C LYS A 95 -0.23 3.17 -16.30
N PHE A 96 0.97 3.33 -15.72
CA PHE A 96 2.20 3.00 -16.42
C PHE A 96 2.39 1.50 -16.67
N SER A 97 1.61 0.64 -16.04
CA SER A 97 1.53 -0.78 -16.41
C SER A 97 1.23 -0.98 -17.90
N GLY A 98 0.53 -0.03 -18.56
CA GLY A 98 0.28 -0.10 -19.99
C GLY A 98 1.55 -0.12 -20.85
N LEU A 99 2.58 0.62 -20.42
CA LEU A 99 3.89 0.61 -21.10
C LEU A 99 4.65 -0.69 -20.85
N VAL A 100 4.60 -1.19 -19.61
CA VAL A 100 5.22 -2.47 -19.25
C VAL A 100 4.56 -3.62 -20.02
N MET A 101 3.21 -3.66 -20.06
CA MET A 101 2.44 -4.70 -20.76
C MET A 101 2.67 -4.67 -22.27
N GLU A 102 2.72 -3.46 -22.87
CA GLU A 102 3.02 -3.28 -24.31
C GLU A 102 4.39 -3.86 -24.63
N CYS A 103 5.41 -3.50 -23.84
CA CYS A 103 6.77 -3.99 -24.04
C CYS A 103 6.87 -5.52 -23.80
N ALA A 104 6.26 -6.04 -22.74
CA ALA A 104 6.24 -7.49 -22.49
C ALA A 104 5.57 -8.28 -23.62
N ARG A 105 4.49 -7.72 -24.25
CA ARG A 105 3.85 -8.32 -25.42
C ARG A 105 4.78 -8.34 -26.64
N GLU A 106 5.57 -7.29 -26.87
CA GLU A 106 6.54 -7.25 -27.98
C GLU A 106 7.61 -8.35 -27.89
N PHE A 107 7.88 -8.84 -26.69
CA PHE A 107 8.84 -9.92 -26.42
C PHE A 107 8.16 -11.25 -26.06
N ASP A 108 6.92 -11.44 -26.53
CA ASP A 108 6.14 -12.67 -26.42
C ASP A 108 6.01 -13.23 -24.99
N VAL A 109 6.00 -12.35 -23.97
CA VAL A 109 5.68 -12.77 -22.60
C VAL A 109 4.20 -13.19 -22.58
N PRO A 110 3.87 -14.48 -22.29
CA PRO A 110 2.51 -14.97 -22.44
C PRO A 110 1.55 -14.47 -21.37
N VAL A 111 1.99 -14.35 -20.11
CA VAL A 111 1.14 -13.90 -19.00
C VAL A 111 1.56 -12.51 -18.53
N ARG A 112 0.68 -11.56 -18.71
CA ARG A 112 0.90 -10.13 -18.47
C ARG A 112 -0.20 -9.58 -17.59
N ILE A 113 0.14 -9.33 -16.30
CA ILE A 113 -0.80 -8.96 -15.25
C ILE A 113 -0.62 -7.46 -14.93
N ALA A 114 -1.70 -6.70 -15.03
CA ALA A 114 -1.77 -5.33 -14.56
C ALA A 114 -2.55 -5.29 -13.24
N HIS A 115 -1.92 -4.79 -12.16
CA HIS A 115 -2.51 -4.75 -10.81
C HIS A 115 -2.70 -3.31 -10.34
N SER A 116 -3.94 -2.96 -10.03
CA SER A 116 -4.32 -1.62 -9.53
C SER A 116 -4.24 -1.54 -8.01
N HIS A 117 -3.55 -0.51 -7.51
CA HIS A 117 -3.39 -0.23 -6.07
C HIS A 117 -3.84 1.19 -5.69
N SER A 118 -4.52 1.90 -6.60
CA SER A 118 -4.96 3.29 -6.39
C SER A 118 -6.38 3.49 -6.90
N THR A 119 -7.04 4.57 -6.43
CA THR A 119 -8.36 4.98 -6.90
C THR A 119 -8.34 6.33 -7.62
N LYS A 120 -7.17 6.99 -7.68
CA LYS A 120 -6.98 8.30 -8.37
C LYS A 120 -5.56 8.43 -8.92
N ASN A 121 -5.39 9.31 -9.93
CA ASN A 121 -4.07 9.70 -10.39
C ASN A 121 -3.39 10.65 -9.39
N GLU A 122 -2.13 10.39 -9.08
CA GLU A 122 -1.24 11.32 -8.39
C GLU A 122 -0.44 12.16 -9.39
N GLY A 123 -0.02 13.36 -8.95
CA GLY A 123 0.85 14.26 -9.71
C GLY A 123 0.11 15.38 -10.44
N GLY A 124 0.86 16.29 -11.07
CA GLY A 124 0.32 17.42 -11.80
C GLY A 124 -0.41 17.02 -13.10
N LEU A 125 -1.23 17.93 -13.65
CA LEU A 125 -2.09 17.66 -14.81
C LEU A 125 -1.35 17.06 -16.01
N ALA A 126 -0.19 17.60 -16.37
CA ALA A 126 0.62 17.06 -17.47
C ALA A 126 1.04 15.59 -17.24
N PHE A 127 1.42 15.26 -15.99
CA PHE A 127 1.80 13.90 -15.62
C PHE A 127 0.60 12.95 -15.63
N GLN A 128 -0.58 13.43 -15.22
CA GLN A 128 -1.83 12.68 -15.29
C GLN A 128 -2.21 12.35 -16.75
N LEU A 129 -2.07 13.30 -17.67
CA LEU A 129 -2.31 13.05 -19.11
C LEU A 129 -1.39 11.96 -19.68
N VAL A 130 -0.12 11.96 -19.27
CA VAL A 130 0.83 10.91 -19.65
C VAL A 130 0.41 9.56 -19.08
N LYS A 131 0.03 9.52 -17.80
CA LYS A 131 -0.52 8.30 -17.16
C LYS A 131 -1.75 7.79 -17.90
N ASP A 132 -2.70 8.65 -18.24
CA ASP A 132 -3.94 8.29 -18.93
C ASP A 132 -3.66 7.76 -20.36
N TYR A 133 -2.70 8.35 -21.06
CA TYR A 133 -2.26 7.84 -22.37
C TYR A 133 -1.76 6.39 -22.27
N TYR A 134 -0.87 6.08 -21.30
CA TYR A 134 -0.40 4.70 -21.12
C TYR A 134 -1.47 3.79 -20.53
N GLY A 135 -2.34 4.29 -19.68
CA GLY A 135 -3.46 3.55 -19.10
C GLY A 135 -4.38 2.95 -20.18
N LYS A 136 -4.64 3.70 -21.25
CA LYS A 136 -5.45 3.21 -22.40
C LYS A 136 -4.84 2.00 -23.10
N LYS A 137 -3.52 1.77 -22.96
CA LYS A 137 -2.82 0.63 -23.55
C LYS A 137 -2.97 -0.66 -22.73
N ILE A 138 -3.43 -0.59 -21.49
CA ILE A 138 -3.52 -1.76 -20.60
C ILE A 138 -4.46 -2.80 -21.21
N ALA A 139 -5.68 -2.41 -21.58
CA ALA A 139 -6.72 -3.32 -22.05
C ALA A 139 -6.28 -4.15 -23.28
N ALA A 140 -5.49 -3.57 -24.18
CA ALA A 140 -5.00 -4.23 -25.40
C ALA A 140 -3.76 -5.11 -25.18
N ASN A 141 -3.06 -4.95 -24.04
CA ASN A 141 -1.74 -5.55 -23.83
C ASN A 141 -1.67 -6.48 -22.62
N CYS A 142 -2.51 -6.30 -21.58
CA CYS A 142 -2.55 -7.25 -20.47
C CYS A 142 -3.39 -8.49 -20.85
N THR A 143 -3.06 -9.61 -20.21
CA THR A 143 -3.86 -10.85 -20.27
C THR A 143 -4.75 -10.98 -19.04
N HIS A 144 -4.30 -10.45 -17.91
CA HIS A 144 -5.04 -10.51 -16.64
C HIS A 144 -5.06 -9.14 -15.96
N ARG A 145 -6.15 -8.88 -15.24
CA ARG A 145 -6.39 -7.66 -14.48
C ARG A 145 -6.60 -8.01 -13.03
N MET A 146 -5.85 -7.35 -12.15
CA MET A 146 -5.98 -7.51 -10.71
C MET A 146 -6.16 -6.15 -10.04
N ALA A 147 -6.82 -6.12 -8.89
CA ALA A 147 -6.98 -4.91 -8.08
C ALA A 147 -7.04 -5.24 -6.59
N CYS A 148 -6.53 -4.34 -5.75
CA CYS A 148 -6.57 -4.50 -4.29
C CYS A 148 -7.96 -4.27 -3.68
N SER A 149 -8.87 -3.64 -4.43
CA SER A 149 -10.23 -3.30 -4.02
C SER A 149 -11.13 -3.15 -5.25
N GLN A 150 -12.45 -3.21 -5.06
CA GLN A 150 -13.41 -2.95 -6.15
C GLN A 150 -13.22 -1.54 -6.72
N ALA A 151 -13.05 -0.53 -5.86
CA ALA A 151 -12.84 0.85 -6.27
C ALA A 151 -11.55 1.03 -7.08
N ALA A 152 -10.45 0.35 -6.71
CA ALA A 152 -9.20 0.38 -7.47
C ALA A 152 -9.35 -0.31 -8.83
N GLY A 153 -10.12 -1.40 -8.89
CA GLY A 153 -10.45 -2.09 -10.15
C GLY A 153 -11.24 -1.20 -11.10
N GLN A 154 -12.32 -0.62 -10.61
CA GLN A 154 -13.16 0.28 -11.39
C GLN A 154 -12.40 1.52 -11.90
N TRP A 155 -11.54 2.10 -11.07
CA TRP A 155 -10.72 3.25 -11.47
C TRP A 155 -9.76 2.95 -12.63
N MET A 156 -9.12 1.78 -12.61
CA MET A 156 -8.08 1.45 -13.60
C MET A 156 -8.62 0.75 -14.83
N PHE A 157 -9.67 -0.08 -14.69
CA PHE A 157 -10.18 -0.97 -15.73
C PHE A 157 -11.63 -0.70 -16.12
N GLY A 158 -12.33 0.21 -15.42
CA GLY A 158 -13.78 0.44 -15.61
C GLY A 158 -14.62 -0.72 -15.07
N ASP A 159 -15.78 -0.92 -15.65
CA ASP A 159 -16.75 -1.95 -15.24
C ASP A 159 -16.39 -3.34 -15.84
N ASP A 160 -15.11 -3.70 -15.85
CA ASP A 160 -14.64 -4.99 -16.37
C ASP A 160 -14.85 -6.10 -15.32
N ALA A 161 -15.79 -6.99 -15.57
CA ALA A 161 -16.11 -8.11 -14.68
C ALA A 161 -14.99 -9.16 -14.56
N SER A 162 -13.95 -9.11 -15.41
CA SER A 162 -12.81 -10.03 -15.37
C SER A 162 -11.73 -9.63 -14.38
N VAL A 163 -11.90 -8.53 -13.66
CA VAL A 163 -10.92 -8.07 -12.66
C VAL A 163 -10.93 -8.99 -11.44
N LEU A 164 -9.81 -9.64 -11.20
CA LEU A 164 -9.61 -10.42 -9.97
C LEU A 164 -9.28 -9.49 -8.80
N ILE A 165 -10.10 -9.49 -7.77
CA ILE A 165 -9.82 -8.73 -6.54
C ILE A 165 -8.90 -9.55 -5.65
N VAL A 166 -7.66 -9.05 -5.50
CA VAL A 166 -6.63 -9.63 -4.64
C VAL A 166 -6.42 -8.69 -3.45
N LYS A 167 -7.04 -9.03 -2.33
CA LYS A 167 -6.99 -8.19 -1.13
C LYS A 167 -5.57 -8.08 -0.57
N ASN A 168 -5.20 -6.88 -0.12
CA ASN A 168 -3.91 -6.67 0.54
C ASN A 168 -3.91 -7.36 1.91
N GLY A 169 -3.41 -8.58 1.94
CA GLY A 169 -3.34 -9.38 3.16
C GLY A 169 -2.36 -8.81 4.19
N VAL A 170 -2.76 -8.88 5.45
CA VAL A 170 -1.92 -8.59 6.61
C VAL A 170 -1.58 -9.88 7.34
N ASP A 171 -0.40 -9.96 7.93
CA ASP A 171 -0.03 -11.09 8.78
C ASP A 171 -0.67 -10.91 10.16
N THR A 172 -1.83 -11.54 10.35
CA THR A 172 -2.62 -11.40 11.58
C THR A 172 -1.91 -11.94 12.83
N ASP A 173 -0.89 -12.80 12.69
CA ASP A 173 -0.11 -13.31 13.83
C ASP A 173 0.83 -12.28 14.41
N LEU A 174 1.15 -11.22 13.66
CA LEU A 174 1.97 -10.11 14.18
C LEU A 174 1.21 -9.22 15.17
N PHE A 175 -0.14 -9.26 15.14
CA PHE A 175 -1.00 -8.43 15.99
C PHE A 175 -1.42 -9.22 17.22
N THR A 176 -0.54 -9.22 18.23
CA THR A 176 -0.79 -9.89 19.51
C THR A 176 -1.72 -9.07 20.41
N ASP A 177 -2.36 -9.75 21.40
CA ASP A 177 -3.24 -9.10 22.37
C ASP A 177 -2.50 -8.22 23.38
N THR A 178 -1.24 -7.88 23.13
CA THR A 178 -0.45 -7.06 24.03
C THR A 178 -0.95 -5.62 23.98
N ASP A 179 -1.57 -5.16 25.03
CA ASP A 179 -1.94 -3.77 25.23
C ASP A 179 -0.83 -3.07 26.03
N SER A 180 -0.02 -2.28 25.34
CA SER A 180 1.10 -1.53 25.93
C SER A 180 0.83 -0.02 25.97
N ARG A 181 -0.45 0.38 25.93
CA ARG A 181 -0.86 1.79 25.96
C ARG A 181 -0.50 2.45 27.30
N SER A 182 -0.15 3.72 27.23
CA SER A 182 -0.07 4.57 28.41
C SER A 182 -1.47 4.78 28.99
N LYS A 183 -1.64 4.72 30.30
CA LYS A 183 -2.91 5.05 30.97
C LYS A 183 -3.10 6.55 31.18
N ASP A 184 -2.02 7.31 31.12
CA ASP A 184 -1.99 8.74 31.45
C ASP A 184 -2.02 9.63 30.20
N GLN A 185 -1.92 9.05 29.01
CA GLN A 185 -1.87 9.77 27.74
C GLN A 185 -2.90 9.21 26.76
N PHE A 186 -3.40 10.07 25.88
CA PHE A 186 -4.18 9.67 24.72
C PHE A 186 -3.30 9.70 23.48
N VAL A 187 -2.91 8.54 22.97
CA VAL A 187 -1.96 8.39 21.87
C VAL A 187 -2.69 8.10 20.57
N ILE A 188 -2.55 9.02 19.60
CA ILE A 188 -3.10 8.88 18.25
C ILE A 188 -1.95 8.59 17.30
N ALA A 189 -2.13 7.67 16.35
CA ALA A 189 -1.15 7.44 15.28
C ALA A 189 -1.71 7.79 13.91
N CYS A 190 -0.81 8.24 13.03
CA CYS A 190 -1.00 8.22 11.58
C CYS A 190 0.23 7.55 10.94
N ILE A 191 -0.02 6.54 10.14
CA ILE A 191 1.02 5.71 9.51
C ILE A 191 0.92 5.86 8.01
N GLY A 192 1.96 6.39 7.37
CA GLY A 192 2.01 6.56 5.93
C GLY A 192 3.00 7.60 5.47
N ARG A 193 3.28 7.62 4.17
CA ARG A 193 4.25 8.55 3.58
C ARG A 193 3.80 10.01 3.69
N PHE A 194 4.71 10.92 3.96
CA PHE A 194 4.43 12.37 3.97
C PHE A 194 4.26 12.90 2.54
N THR A 195 3.11 12.61 1.96
CA THR A 195 2.67 13.06 0.63
C THR A 195 1.34 13.82 0.74
N PRO A 196 0.96 14.62 -0.27
CA PRO A 196 -0.32 15.34 -0.26
C PRO A 196 -1.53 14.42 -0.02
N VAL A 197 -1.48 13.19 -0.53
CA VAL A 197 -2.58 12.21 -0.43
C VAL A 197 -2.92 11.87 1.02
N LYS A 198 -1.94 11.75 1.90
CA LYS A 198 -2.13 11.40 3.32
C LYS A 198 -2.64 12.55 4.18
N ASN A 199 -2.60 13.79 3.65
CA ASN A 199 -3.22 14.98 4.24
C ASN A 199 -2.79 15.27 5.69
N HIS A 200 -1.50 15.09 5.98
CA HIS A 200 -0.95 15.35 7.31
C HIS A 200 -1.16 16.83 7.75
N THR A 201 -1.30 17.73 6.80
CA THR A 201 -1.62 19.13 7.10
C THR A 201 -2.94 19.24 7.85
N PHE A 202 -4.00 18.61 7.36
CA PHE A 202 -5.29 18.59 8.05
C PHE A 202 -5.26 17.77 9.34
N LEU A 203 -4.47 16.68 9.37
CA LEU A 203 -4.26 15.91 10.60
C LEU A 203 -3.71 16.77 11.74
N LEU A 204 -2.74 17.66 11.46
CA LEU A 204 -2.22 18.57 12.48
C LEU A 204 -3.29 19.57 12.96
N ASP A 205 -4.18 20.05 12.06
CA ASP A 205 -5.31 20.90 12.47
C ASP A 205 -6.26 20.13 13.39
N ILE A 206 -6.55 18.85 13.09
CA ILE A 206 -7.33 17.96 13.94
C ILE A 206 -6.64 17.78 15.29
N PHE A 207 -5.36 17.44 15.29
CA PHE A 207 -4.63 17.18 16.53
C PHE A 207 -4.50 18.43 17.40
N ALA A 208 -4.36 19.61 16.82
CA ALA A 208 -4.37 20.86 17.58
C ALA A 208 -5.71 21.08 18.33
N GLN A 209 -6.84 20.62 17.76
CA GLN A 209 -8.12 20.64 18.47
C GLN A 209 -8.17 19.58 19.57
N VAL A 210 -7.64 18.36 19.34
CA VAL A 210 -7.52 17.32 20.38
C VAL A 210 -6.68 17.84 21.53
N TYR A 211 -5.48 18.35 21.25
CA TYR A 211 -4.53 18.83 22.26
C TYR A 211 -5.10 19.99 23.11
N ARG A 212 -5.93 20.85 22.51
CA ARG A 212 -6.61 21.93 23.25
C ARG A 212 -7.64 21.39 24.24
N LEU A 213 -8.26 20.25 23.98
CA LEU A 213 -9.28 19.62 24.82
C LEU A 213 -8.68 18.61 25.80
N ASP A 214 -7.51 18.06 25.46
CA ASP A 214 -6.75 17.09 26.24
C ASP A 214 -5.26 17.33 26.02
N ASP A 215 -4.62 18.06 26.90
CA ASP A 215 -3.19 18.44 26.85
C ASP A 215 -2.24 17.27 27.11
N THR A 216 -2.77 16.12 27.54
CA THR A 216 -2.01 14.86 27.66
C THR A 216 -1.91 14.09 26.32
N ALA A 217 -2.66 14.51 25.30
CA ALA A 217 -2.67 13.84 24.02
C ALA A 217 -1.31 13.88 23.30
N GLN A 218 -0.98 12.78 22.63
CA GLN A 218 0.24 12.63 21.83
C GLN A 218 -0.13 12.18 20.40
N LEU A 219 0.55 12.71 19.40
CA LEU A 219 0.42 12.29 18.01
C LEU A 219 1.71 11.63 17.54
N ILE A 220 1.61 10.40 17.07
CA ILE A 220 2.72 9.66 16.46
C ILE A 220 2.54 9.67 14.94
N LEU A 221 3.54 10.18 14.22
CA LEU A 221 3.60 10.20 12.77
C LEU A 221 4.69 9.23 12.29
N ALA A 222 4.27 8.09 11.74
CA ALA A 222 5.18 7.06 11.25
C ALA A 222 5.22 7.06 9.73
N GLY A 223 6.38 7.35 9.15
CA GLY A 223 6.61 7.42 7.71
C GLY A 223 7.68 8.43 7.34
N THR A 224 7.97 8.49 6.05
CA THR A 224 8.89 9.45 5.43
C THR A 224 8.25 10.08 4.20
N GLY A 225 8.81 11.15 3.68
CA GLY A 225 8.31 11.73 2.42
C GLY A 225 8.66 13.20 2.24
N PRO A 226 8.36 13.76 1.06
CA PRO A 226 8.81 15.10 0.67
C PRO A 226 8.19 16.23 1.49
N LEU A 227 7.08 15.98 2.22
CA LEU A 227 6.41 17.01 3.02
C LEU A 227 6.86 17.02 4.49
N LEU A 228 7.84 16.20 4.89
CA LEU A 228 8.25 16.07 6.30
C LEU A 228 8.58 17.43 6.95
N GLU A 229 9.46 18.22 6.32
CA GLU A 229 9.87 19.53 6.85
C GLU A 229 8.69 20.50 6.97
N GLN A 230 7.81 20.51 5.97
CA GLN A 230 6.61 21.33 5.99
C GLN A 230 5.66 20.96 7.14
N ILE A 231 5.50 19.66 7.41
CA ILE A 231 4.65 19.15 8.48
C ILE A 231 5.25 19.47 9.85
N GLN A 232 6.58 19.34 10.00
CA GLN A 232 7.29 19.73 11.22
C GLN A 232 7.14 21.24 11.51
N GLN A 233 7.32 22.09 10.50
CA GLN A 233 7.11 23.52 10.63
C GLN A 233 5.68 23.84 11.04
N LYS A 234 4.68 23.22 10.42
CA LYS A 234 3.28 23.44 10.80
C LYS A 234 2.99 23.01 12.26
N ALA A 235 3.56 21.91 12.74
CA ALA A 235 3.40 21.51 14.14
C ALA A 235 3.97 22.56 15.10
N HIS A 236 5.10 23.18 14.74
CA HIS A 236 5.68 24.28 15.49
C HIS A 236 4.78 25.51 15.47
N ASP A 237 4.29 25.93 14.31
CA ASP A 237 3.43 27.12 14.14
C ASP A 237 2.10 26.99 14.90
N LEU A 238 1.60 25.77 15.05
CA LEU A 238 0.40 25.45 15.84
C LEU A 238 0.67 25.33 17.36
N GLY A 239 1.94 25.39 17.79
CA GLY A 239 2.33 25.27 19.20
C GLY A 239 2.16 23.87 19.78
N ILE A 240 2.15 22.84 18.95
CA ILE A 240 1.94 21.42 19.36
C ILE A 240 3.17 20.54 19.14
N ALA A 241 4.30 21.11 18.73
CA ALA A 241 5.49 20.35 18.34
C ALA A 241 6.00 19.39 19.41
N GLN A 242 5.88 19.74 20.71
CA GLN A 242 6.29 18.91 21.84
C GLN A 242 5.45 17.64 22.00
N SER A 243 4.25 17.59 21.42
CA SER A 243 3.31 16.46 21.50
C SER A 243 3.15 15.72 20.16
N VAL A 244 3.99 16.05 19.16
CA VAL A 244 4.02 15.38 17.85
C VAL A 244 5.35 14.67 17.66
N HIS A 245 5.31 13.34 17.55
CA HIS A 245 6.48 12.48 17.45
C HIS A 245 6.65 11.94 16.04
N PHE A 246 7.75 12.29 15.38
CA PHE A 246 8.10 11.83 14.04
C PHE A 246 9.00 10.59 14.13
N LEU A 247 8.47 9.40 13.88
CA LEU A 247 9.23 8.14 14.00
C LEU A 247 10.08 7.82 12.78
N GLY A 248 9.89 8.54 11.67
CA GLY A 248 10.54 8.17 10.41
C GLY A 248 9.99 6.84 9.85
N ASP A 249 10.85 6.08 9.19
CA ASP A 249 10.47 4.80 8.59
C ASP A 249 10.19 3.75 9.67
N CYS A 250 8.94 3.29 9.76
CA CYS A 250 8.50 2.33 10.77
C CYS A 250 8.55 0.90 10.20
N SER A 251 9.49 0.09 10.70
CA SER A 251 9.64 -1.30 10.28
C SER A 251 8.68 -2.27 10.97
N ASN A 252 8.13 -1.89 12.12
CA ASN A 252 7.23 -2.75 12.92
C ASN A 252 5.95 -1.99 13.29
N VAL A 253 5.03 -1.92 12.32
CA VAL A 253 3.72 -1.28 12.50
C VAL A 253 2.88 -2.02 13.55
N ALA A 254 2.98 -3.35 13.62
CA ALA A 254 2.24 -4.14 14.59
C ALA A 254 2.63 -3.75 16.03
N GLN A 255 3.93 -3.59 16.33
CA GLN A 255 4.38 -3.13 17.64
C GLN A 255 3.93 -1.69 17.93
N LEU A 256 4.02 -0.78 16.96
CA LEU A 256 3.51 0.58 17.13
C LEU A 256 2.03 0.57 17.53
N LEU A 257 1.23 -0.25 16.85
CA LEU A 257 -0.21 -0.34 17.12
C LEU A 257 -0.55 -0.88 18.52
N THR A 258 0.37 -1.59 19.21
CA THR A 258 0.14 -1.97 20.61
C THR A 258 0.17 -0.78 21.58
N THR A 259 0.78 0.34 21.20
CA THR A 259 1.01 1.50 22.06
C THR A 259 0.03 2.66 21.85
N VAL A 260 -0.84 2.60 20.84
CA VAL A 260 -1.72 3.72 20.47
C VAL A 260 -3.18 3.45 20.81
N ASP A 261 -3.95 4.49 21.11
CA ASP A 261 -5.37 4.42 21.43
C ASP A 261 -6.25 4.49 20.18
N ALA A 262 -5.82 5.22 19.17
CA ALA A 262 -6.56 5.40 17.92
C ALA A 262 -5.64 5.62 16.73
N VAL A 263 -6.14 5.27 15.55
CA VAL A 263 -5.52 5.67 14.27
C VAL A 263 -6.37 6.73 13.61
N CYS A 264 -5.76 7.83 13.16
CA CYS A 264 -6.40 8.89 12.38
C CYS A 264 -5.85 8.91 10.95
N MET A 265 -6.73 8.78 9.96
CA MET A 265 -6.34 8.71 8.55
C MET A 265 -7.19 9.62 7.66
N PRO A 266 -6.93 10.96 7.63
CA PRO A 266 -7.68 11.93 6.85
C PRO A 266 -7.21 11.99 5.38
N SER A 267 -6.89 10.84 4.78
CA SER A 267 -6.37 10.74 3.41
C SER A 267 -7.37 11.27 2.38
N LEU A 268 -6.85 11.96 1.35
CA LEU A 268 -7.66 12.46 0.24
C LEU A 268 -8.23 11.33 -0.63
N PHE A 269 -7.55 10.21 -0.69
CA PHE A 269 -7.97 8.95 -1.30
C PHE A 269 -7.00 7.81 -0.93
N GLU A 270 -7.44 6.57 -1.09
CA GLU A 270 -6.63 5.36 -0.93
C GLU A 270 -7.05 4.32 -1.97
N GLY A 271 -6.15 3.40 -2.30
CA GLY A 271 -6.50 2.20 -3.04
C GLY A 271 -7.34 1.23 -2.19
N LEU A 272 -6.91 1.03 -0.95
CA LEU A 272 -7.63 0.28 0.08
C LEU A 272 -7.48 0.95 1.46
N GLY A 273 -6.25 1.34 1.85
CA GLY A 273 -5.92 1.80 3.19
C GLY A 273 -5.48 0.65 4.11
N ILE A 274 -4.44 -0.11 3.70
CA ILE A 274 -3.96 -1.30 4.44
C ILE A 274 -3.70 -1.02 5.93
N THR A 275 -3.24 0.17 6.28
CA THR A 275 -3.02 0.59 7.66
C THR A 275 -4.29 0.50 8.52
N LEU A 276 -5.47 0.74 7.93
CA LEU A 276 -6.74 0.56 8.65
C LEU A 276 -7.07 -0.91 8.88
N VAL A 277 -6.67 -1.82 7.97
CA VAL A 277 -6.79 -3.27 8.18
C VAL A 277 -5.86 -3.70 9.31
N GLU A 278 -4.61 -3.23 9.31
CA GLU A 278 -3.63 -3.49 10.37
C GLU A 278 -4.12 -2.98 11.74
N ALA A 279 -4.66 -1.76 11.78
CA ALA A 279 -5.22 -1.18 13.00
C ALA A 279 -6.39 -2.02 13.55
N GLN A 280 -7.31 -2.44 12.68
CA GLN A 280 -8.43 -3.31 13.07
C GLN A 280 -7.95 -4.68 13.56
N ALA A 281 -6.92 -5.29 12.92
CA ALA A 281 -6.31 -6.53 13.38
C ALA A 281 -5.70 -6.38 14.79
N ALA A 282 -5.09 -5.22 15.07
CA ALA A 282 -4.58 -4.86 16.41
C ALA A 282 -5.68 -4.44 17.40
N GLY A 283 -6.95 -4.45 17.02
CA GLY A 283 -8.06 -3.99 17.87
C GLY A 283 -8.09 -2.48 18.10
N VAL A 284 -7.36 -1.69 17.32
CA VAL A 284 -7.28 -0.23 17.44
C VAL A 284 -8.42 0.42 16.68
N PRO A 285 -9.28 1.25 17.32
CA PRO A 285 -10.31 1.99 16.64
C PRO A 285 -9.73 3.10 15.75
N CYS A 286 -10.46 3.43 14.68
CA CYS A 286 -9.99 4.37 13.68
C CYS A 286 -10.99 5.50 13.42
N VAL A 287 -10.46 6.69 13.10
CA VAL A 287 -11.19 7.77 12.44
C VAL A 287 -10.56 7.99 11.07
N ALA A 288 -11.34 7.87 10.03
CA ALA A 288 -10.85 7.89 8.66
C ALA A 288 -11.70 8.79 7.74
N SER A 289 -11.11 9.24 6.64
CA SER A 289 -11.83 9.98 5.61
C SER A 289 -12.86 9.08 4.90
N ASP A 290 -14.03 9.64 4.58
CA ASP A 290 -15.07 9.01 3.76
C ASP A 290 -14.65 8.80 2.28
N GLN A 291 -13.48 9.32 1.89
CA GLN A 291 -12.86 9.10 0.58
C GLN A 291 -12.09 7.77 0.50
N ILE A 292 -11.94 7.06 1.62
CA ILE A 292 -11.34 5.72 1.68
C ILE A 292 -12.43 4.68 1.39
N PRO A 293 -12.13 3.62 0.60
CA PRO A 293 -13.11 2.58 0.29
C PRO A 293 -13.73 1.97 1.56
N ARG A 294 -15.07 1.97 1.64
CA ARG A 294 -15.80 1.47 2.82
C ARG A 294 -15.57 -0.01 3.09
N GLU A 295 -15.20 -0.78 2.07
CA GLU A 295 -14.87 -2.21 2.19
C GLU A 295 -13.70 -2.52 3.14
N VAL A 296 -12.91 -1.50 3.52
CA VAL A 296 -11.83 -1.64 4.49
C VAL A 296 -12.35 -1.84 5.92
N ASP A 297 -13.58 -1.39 6.23
CA ASP A 297 -14.19 -1.56 7.56
C ASP A 297 -14.80 -2.96 7.73
N VAL A 298 -13.96 -3.88 8.18
CA VAL A 298 -14.32 -5.28 8.41
C VAL A 298 -14.86 -5.51 9.81
N SER A 299 -14.36 -4.77 10.78
CA SER A 299 -14.67 -4.98 12.20
C SER A 299 -15.81 -4.12 12.72
N GLY A 300 -16.17 -3.05 11.99
CA GLY A 300 -17.09 -2.00 12.46
C GLY A 300 -16.43 -0.98 13.40
N ASN A 301 -15.09 -0.95 13.42
CA ASN A 301 -14.32 -0.06 14.32
C ASN A 301 -13.79 1.20 13.63
N ILE A 302 -14.30 1.55 12.44
CA ILE A 302 -13.89 2.75 11.71
C ILE A 302 -15.03 3.76 11.69
N THR A 303 -14.78 4.94 12.24
CA THR A 303 -15.64 6.10 12.06
C THR A 303 -15.17 6.88 10.83
N PHE A 304 -16.01 6.95 9.81
CA PHE A 304 -15.71 7.71 8.60
C PHE A 304 -16.30 9.12 8.68
N LEU A 305 -15.48 10.11 8.38
CA LEU A 305 -15.88 11.52 8.38
C LEU A 305 -15.56 12.20 7.04
N PRO A 306 -16.43 13.13 6.59
CA PRO A 306 -16.14 13.98 5.44
C PRO A 306 -14.91 14.85 5.68
N LEU A 307 -14.08 15.01 4.65
CA LEU A 307 -12.94 15.93 4.70
C LEU A 307 -13.34 17.42 4.80
N ASN A 308 -14.58 17.74 4.46
CA ASN A 308 -15.13 19.08 4.58
C ASN A 308 -15.63 19.41 5.99
N ASP A 309 -15.71 18.42 6.87
CA ASP A 309 -16.06 18.67 8.27
C ASP A 309 -14.93 19.44 8.96
N PRO A 310 -15.27 20.36 9.88
CA PRO A 310 -14.26 21.07 10.67
C PRO A 310 -13.36 20.11 11.45
N ALA A 311 -12.10 20.48 11.64
CA ALA A 311 -11.14 19.72 12.43
C ALA A 311 -11.63 19.38 13.84
N GLN A 312 -12.48 20.25 14.42
CA GLN A 312 -13.12 20.01 15.71
C GLN A 312 -14.00 18.76 15.72
N VAL A 313 -14.78 18.49 14.66
CA VAL A 313 -15.66 17.31 14.55
C VAL A 313 -14.83 16.03 14.56
N TRP A 314 -13.68 16.05 13.88
CA TRP A 314 -12.71 14.93 13.87
C TRP A 314 -12.09 14.73 15.25
N ALA A 315 -11.69 15.84 15.92
CA ALA A 315 -11.13 15.81 17.26
C ALA A 315 -12.11 15.21 18.29
N GLU A 316 -13.37 15.66 18.27
CA GLU A 316 -14.42 15.14 19.15
C GLU A 316 -14.67 13.64 18.91
N SER A 317 -14.58 13.19 17.65
CA SER A 317 -14.71 11.78 17.31
C SER A 317 -13.52 10.96 17.80
N LEU A 318 -12.30 11.47 17.71
CA LEU A 318 -11.10 10.83 18.28
C LEU A 318 -11.19 10.74 19.82
N LEU A 319 -11.57 11.81 20.50
CA LEU A 319 -11.64 11.83 21.96
C LEU A 319 -12.67 10.82 22.52
N LYS A 320 -13.72 10.47 21.78
CA LYS A 320 -14.65 9.38 22.15
C LYS A 320 -13.99 8.00 22.16
N LEU A 321 -12.83 7.86 21.50
CA LEU A 321 -12.07 6.61 21.45
C LEU A 321 -11.09 6.46 22.63
N LYS A 322 -10.86 7.52 23.38
CA LYS A 322 -9.98 7.48 24.58
C LYS A 322 -10.48 6.42 25.56
N ASN A 323 -9.56 5.56 26.02
CA ASN A 323 -9.84 4.48 26.97
C ASN A 323 -10.82 3.40 26.48
N GLN A 324 -11.12 3.33 25.19
CA GLN A 324 -11.92 2.21 24.68
C GLN A 324 -11.14 0.89 24.81
N PRO A 325 -11.81 -0.20 25.25
CA PRO A 325 -11.18 -1.51 25.28
C PRO A 325 -10.83 -1.96 23.86
N ARG A 326 -9.73 -2.68 23.73
CA ARG A 326 -9.36 -3.32 22.46
C ARG A 326 -10.25 -4.53 22.21
N THR A 327 -10.55 -4.77 20.94
CA THR A 327 -11.32 -5.93 20.51
C THR A 327 -10.46 -6.76 19.58
N ASP A 328 -10.25 -8.03 19.87
CA ASP A 328 -9.60 -8.94 18.92
C ASP A 328 -10.49 -9.14 17.69
N ASN A 329 -10.00 -8.67 16.55
CA ASN A 329 -10.70 -8.74 15.27
C ASN A 329 -9.97 -9.64 14.26
N ARG A 330 -8.91 -10.36 14.65
CA ARG A 330 -8.09 -11.16 13.74
C ARG A 330 -8.90 -12.19 12.95
N GLU A 331 -9.84 -12.87 13.61
CA GLU A 331 -10.73 -13.82 12.94
C GLU A 331 -11.63 -13.12 11.90
N LYS A 332 -12.18 -11.94 12.22
CA LYS A 332 -12.99 -11.16 11.27
C LYS A 332 -12.17 -10.72 10.07
N ILE A 333 -10.94 -10.25 10.31
CA ILE A 333 -10.00 -9.83 9.25
C ILE A 333 -9.67 -11.02 8.34
N SER A 334 -9.37 -12.18 8.91
CA SER A 334 -9.08 -13.41 8.16
C SER A 334 -10.30 -13.88 7.37
N ALA A 335 -11.47 -13.95 8.00
CA ALA A 335 -12.73 -14.36 7.35
C ALA A 335 -13.14 -13.42 6.20
N ALA A 336 -12.80 -12.14 6.32
CA ALA A 336 -13.01 -11.16 5.24
C ALA A 336 -11.96 -11.27 4.11
N GLY A 337 -11.00 -12.21 4.20
CA GLY A 337 -10.00 -12.46 3.16
C GLY A 337 -8.79 -11.51 3.21
N TYR A 338 -8.54 -10.86 4.35
CA TYR A 338 -7.36 -10.02 4.55
C TYR A 338 -6.22 -10.73 5.28
N ASP A 339 -6.28 -12.06 5.46
CA ASP A 339 -5.12 -12.83 5.92
C ASP A 339 -4.11 -13.01 4.77
N VAL A 340 -2.86 -12.69 5.03
CA VAL A 340 -1.79 -12.78 4.04
C VAL A 340 -1.57 -14.21 3.52
N ARG A 341 -1.81 -15.24 4.35
CA ARG A 341 -1.66 -16.64 3.94
C ARG A 341 -2.68 -16.99 2.87
N SER A 342 -3.93 -16.53 3.03
CA SER A 342 -4.97 -16.69 2.02
C SER A 342 -4.62 -15.97 0.72
N THR A 343 -4.13 -14.74 0.82
CA THR A 343 -3.68 -13.97 -0.35
C THR A 343 -2.50 -14.62 -1.06
N ALA A 344 -1.52 -15.12 -0.30
CA ALA A 344 -0.36 -15.82 -0.85
C ALA A 344 -0.77 -17.14 -1.54
N ALA A 345 -1.70 -17.90 -0.95
CA ALA A 345 -2.23 -19.11 -1.55
C ALA A 345 -2.95 -18.86 -2.89
N ILE A 346 -3.83 -17.83 -2.93
CA ILE A 346 -4.54 -17.42 -4.15
C ILE A 346 -3.56 -17.04 -5.27
N LEU A 347 -2.57 -16.21 -4.95
CA LEU A 347 -1.58 -15.79 -5.95
C LEU A 347 -0.67 -16.95 -6.38
N GLN A 348 -0.27 -17.82 -5.44
CA GLN A 348 0.54 -18.98 -5.77
C GLN A 348 -0.20 -19.93 -6.72
N GLU A 349 -1.45 -20.26 -6.40
CA GLU A 349 -2.28 -21.10 -7.25
C GLU A 349 -2.46 -20.48 -8.64
N PHE A 350 -2.77 -19.18 -8.68
CA PHE A 350 -2.88 -18.45 -9.93
C PHE A 350 -1.59 -18.55 -10.77
N TYR A 351 -0.42 -18.27 -10.18
CA TYR A 351 0.84 -18.31 -10.91
C TYR A 351 1.19 -19.73 -11.38
N LEU A 352 0.93 -20.76 -10.57
CA LEU A 352 1.20 -22.16 -10.96
C LEU A 352 0.29 -22.59 -12.11
N ASN A 353 -1.02 -22.30 -12.05
CA ASN A 353 -1.98 -22.63 -13.11
C ASN A 353 -1.60 -21.94 -14.43
N GLU A 354 -1.23 -20.66 -14.39
CA GLU A 354 -0.77 -19.93 -15.57
C GLU A 354 0.61 -20.41 -16.06
N GLY A 355 1.44 -20.90 -15.14
CA GLY A 355 2.78 -21.39 -15.42
C GLY A 355 2.83 -22.81 -16.01
N GLU A 356 1.87 -23.68 -15.69
CA GLU A 356 1.84 -25.09 -16.16
C GLU A 356 1.93 -25.21 -17.68
N GLN A 357 1.39 -24.23 -18.41
CA GLN A 357 1.42 -24.19 -19.87
C GLN A 357 2.83 -24.04 -20.47
N PHE A 358 3.84 -23.63 -19.65
CA PHE A 358 5.19 -23.30 -20.15
C PHE A 358 6.29 -24.17 -19.57
N TYR A 359 6.00 -25.01 -18.57
CA TYR A 359 6.97 -25.85 -17.87
C TYR A 359 6.55 -27.34 -17.81
N GLY A 360 5.45 -27.68 -18.54
CA GLY A 360 4.96 -29.06 -18.69
C GLY A 360 5.72 -29.87 -19.72
#